data_36815d69a8edc2f19c1e30f12f99a7f6
#
_entry.id   36815d69a8edc2f19c1e30f12f99a7f6
#
_cell.length_a   1.000
_cell.length_b   1.000
_cell.length_c   1.000
_cell.angle_alpha   90.00
_cell.angle_beta   90.00
_cell.angle_gamma   90.00
#
_symmetry.space_group_name_H-M   'P 1'
#
loop_
_entity.id
_entity.type
_entity.pdbx_description
1 polymer ?
#
loop_
_entity_poly.entity_id
_entity_poly.type
_entity_poly.pdbx_seq_one_letter_code
_entity_poly.pdbx_strand_id
1 'polypeptide(L)'
;AQSGDGTKVYASFLVNIQSAPASGSSSYFAALYSVAAGFKGRIYTQTLGAGIEFGLEGSGSAPVFTGVELPLNQTHLIVVCYEFLVGADSVKLWVNPTISGVQPVPSLTYQVAADFTVCDAFALRQASSGGVAQNPDAEIDGLIIGNLWDDLIPVELTSFAASVNGTSVNLNWSTATELNNSGFEIERK
;
A
#
# COMPACT_ATOMS: atom_id res chain seq x y z
N ALA A 1 -14.47 -5.47 -5.14
CA ALA A 1 -13.83 -6.63 -5.76
C ALA A 1 -13.49 -6.32 -7.21
N GLN A 2 -12.31 -6.73 -7.65
CA GLN A 2 -11.89 -6.68 -9.05
C GLN A 2 -11.61 -8.10 -9.53
N SER A 3 -11.91 -8.34 -10.81
CA SER A 3 -11.72 -9.64 -11.45
C SER A 3 -11.64 -9.48 -12.97
N GLY A 4 -11.03 -10.44 -13.62
CA GLY A 4 -10.92 -10.52 -15.08
C GLY A 4 -9.66 -9.84 -15.64
N ASP A 5 -9.15 -10.46 -16.70
CA ASP A 5 -7.92 -10.03 -17.36
C ASP A 5 -7.94 -8.56 -17.79
N GLY A 6 -6.81 -7.91 -17.64
CA GLY A 6 -6.64 -6.49 -17.93
C GLY A 6 -7.06 -5.56 -16.79
N THR A 7 -7.60 -6.08 -15.68
CA THR A 7 -7.93 -5.28 -14.49
C THR A 7 -6.82 -5.26 -13.45
N LYS A 8 -6.86 -4.30 -12.53
CA LYS A 8 -5.88 -4.14 -11.46
C LYS A 8 -6.57 -3.81 -10.14
N VAL A 9 -5.93 -4.20 -9.05
CA VAL A 9 -6.26 -3.73 -7.70
C VAL A 9 -5.00 -3.14 -7.08
N TYR A 10 -5.08 -1.91 -6.66
CA TYR A 10 -4.03 -1.23 -5.91
C TYR A 10 -4.44 -1.09 -4.46
N ALA A 11 -3.46 -1.19 -3.58
CA ALA A 11 -3.55 -0.70 -2.21
C ALA A 11 -2.34 0.16 -1.91
N SER A 12 -2.54 1.33 -1.32
CA SER A 12 -1.47 2.15 -0.78
C SER A 12 -1.72 2.42 0.69
N PHE A 13 -0.64 2.51 1.47
CA PHE A 13 -0.70 2.85 2.89
C PHE A 13 0.63 3.42 3.36
N LEU A 14 0.57 4.20 4.41
CA LEU A 14 1.73 4.66 5.16
C LEU A 14 2.08 3.62 6.23
N VAL A 15 3.36 3.32 6.40
CA VAL A 15 3.84 2.43 7.45
C VAL A 15 5.08 2.98 8.11
N ASN A 16 5.08 2.98 9.44
CA ASN A 16 6.25 3.26 10.27
C ASN A 16 6.65 1.97 11.00
N ILE A 17 7.82 1.42 10.65
CA ILE A 17 8.35 0.21 11.25
C ILE A 17 9.25 0.59 12.42
N GLN A 18 8.88 0.17 13.63
CA GLN A 18 9.62 0.42 14.87
C GLN A 18 10.63 -0.71 15.16
N SER A 19 10.24 -1.94 14.84
CA SER A 19 11.14 -3.09 14.86
C SER A 19 10.73 -4.11 13.81
N ALA A 20 11.68 -4.86 13.27
CA ALA A 20 11.43 -5.88 12.26
C ALA A 20 12.07 -7.23 12.63
N PRO A 21 11.51 -8.35 12.15
CA PRO A 21 12.10 -9.66 12.30
C PRO A 21 13.50 -9.72 11.66
N ALA A 22 14.34 -10.62 12.19
CA ALA A 22 15.62 -10.93 11.55
C ALA A 22 15.42 -11.48 10.12
N SER A 23 16.43 -11.27 9.28
CA SER A 23 16.44 -11.82 7.92
C SER A 23 16.21 -13.35 7.94
N GLY A 24 15.33 -13.81 7.06
CA GLY A 24 14.90 -15.20 6.96
C GLY A 24 13.88 -15.66 8.00
N SER A 25 13.49 -14.79 8.94
CA SER A 25 12.49 -15.11 9.99
C SER A 25 11.18 -14.34 9.82
N SER A 26 11.08 -13.50 8.79
CA SER A 26 9.90 -12.65 8.56
C SER A 26 8.69 -13.44 8.04
N SER A 27 7.51 -13.00 8.43
CA SER A 27 6.24 -13.36 7.82
C SER A 27 5.58 -12.13 7.21
N TYR A 28 4.67 -12.30 6.24
CA TYR A 28 3.96 -11.16 5.68
C TYR A 28 3.09 -10.49 6.75
N PHE A 29 3.08 -9.16 6.75
CA PHE A 29 2.28 -8.35 7.67
C PHE A 29 1.08 -7.69 7.02
N ALA A 30 1.10 -7.57 5.69
CA ALA A 30 0.00 -7.02 4.89
C ALA A 30 -0.15 -7.83 3.60
N ALA A 31 -1.34 -7.88 3.03
CA ALA A 31 -1.57 -8.55 1.76
C ALA A 31 -2.85 -8.07 1.09
N LEU A 32 -2.86 -8.07 -0.24
CA LEU A 32 -4.08 -8.18 -1.02
C LEU A 32 -4.66 -9.59 -0.84
N TYR A 33 -5.97 -9.70 -0.78
CA TYR A 33 -6.64 -10.93 -0.34
C TYR A 33 -7.86 -11.23 -1.19
N SER A 34 -8.10 -12.51 -1.40
CA SER A 34 -9.37 -13.02 -1.90
C SER A 34 -10.01 -13.90 -0.84
N VAL A 35 -11.23 -13.57 -0.43
CA VAL A 35 -11.98 -14.35 0.57
C VAL A 35 -12.14 -15.80 0.14
N ALA A 36 -12.32 -16.06 -1.15
CA ALA A 36 -12.49 -17.40 -1.70
C ALA A 36 -11.17 -18.14 -1.97
N ALA A 37 -10.07 -17.42 -2.28
CA ALA A 37 -8.85 -18.03 -2.82
C ALA A 37 -7.57 -17.67 -2.03
N GLY A 38 -7.69 -16.96 -0.90
CA GLY A 38 -6.60 -16.66 0.02
C GLY A 38 -5.75 -15.45 -0.36
N PHE A 39 -4.55 -15.36 0.21
CA PHE A 39 -3.67 -14.20 0.11
C PHE A 39 -3.00 -14.09 -1.25
N LYS A 40 -3.00 -12.85 -1.76
CA LYS A 40 -2.35 -12.41 -2.98
C LYS A 40 -1.42 -11.25 -2.61
N GLY A 41 -0.29 -11.08 -3.27
CA GLY A 41 0.56 -9.91 -3.03
C GLY A 41 0.88 -9.69 -1.56
N ARG A 42 1.58 -10.65 -0.95
CA ARG A 42 1.99 -10.59 0.45
C ARG A 42 3.20 -9.67 0.60
N ILE A 43 3.12 -8.76 1.56
CA ILE A 43 4.14 -7.76 1.85
C ILE A 43 4.88 -8.16 3.12
N TYR A 44 6.19 -8.20 3.02
CA TYR A 44 7.12 -8.56 4.09
C TYR A 44 8.00 -7.38 4.47
N THR A 45 8.55 -7.44 5.68
CA THR A 45 9.72 -6.63 6.05
C THR A 45 10.63 -7.44 6.94
N GLN A 46 11.93 -7.19 6.84
CA GLN A 46 12.96 -7.79 7.69
C GLN A 46 14.10 -6.81 7.91
N THR A 47 14.97 -7.12 8.86
CA THR A 47 16.17 -6.33 9.10
C THR A 47 17.15 -6.44 7.92
N LEU A 48 17.72 -5.30 7.53
CA LEU A 48 18.83 -5.19 6.59
C LEU A 48 19.80 -4.12 7.13
N GLY A 49 21.04 -4.52 7.43
CA GLY A 49 22.00 -3.60 8.04
C GLY A 49 21.53 -3.08 9.42
N ALA A 50 21.51 -1.78 9.56
CA ALA A 50 20.99 -1.08 10.75
C ALA A 50 19.49 -0.71 10.64
N GLY A 51 18.89 -0.97 9.47
CA GLY A 51 17.52 -0.63 9.13
C GLY A 51 16.69 -1.85 8.73
N ILE A 52 15.82 -1.63 7.75
CA ILE A 52 14.89 -2.62 7.22
C ILE A 52 14.91 -2.63 5.69
N GLU A 53 14.35 -3.68 5.13
CA GLU A 53 13.95 -3.76 3.73
C GLU A 53 12.54 -4.31 3.60
N PHE A 54 11.87 -4.01 2.48
CA PHE A 54 10.56 -4.59 2.16
C PHE A 54 10.70 -5.73 1.14
N GLY A 55 9.78 -6.67 1.23
CA GLY A 55 9.70 -7.82 0.35
C GLY A 55 8.30 -8.05 -0.20
N LEU A 56 8.23 -8.78 -1.30
CA LEU A 56 7.01 -9.15 -2.00
C LEU A 56 6.98 -10.64 -2.29
N GLU A 57 5.81 -11.25 -2.14
CA GLU A 57 5.55 -12.63 -2.54
C GLU A 57 4.13 -12.72 -3.14
N GLY A 58 3.99 -13.51 -4.20
CA GLY A 58 2.74 -13.62 -4.95
C GLY A 58 1.77 -14.66 -4.39
N SER A 59 2.18 -15.91 -4.23
CA SER A 59 1.25 -17.02 -4.03
C SER A 59 1.78 -18.23 -3.23
N GLY A 60 2.68 -18.02 -2.27
CA GLY A 60 3.14 -19.08 -1.38
C GLY A 60 4.54 -19.64 -1.67
N SER A 61 5.33 -18.92 -2.46
CA SER A 61 6.75 -19.16 -2.65
C SER A 61 7.58 -18.32 -1.66
N ALA A 62 8.89 -18.33 -1.78
CA ALA A 62 9.76 -17.46 -1.00
C ALA A 62 9.59 -15.99 -1.42
N PRO A 63 9.56 -15.03 -0.48
CA PRO A 63 9.53 -13.62 -0.81
C PRO A 63 10.82 -13.16 -1.49
N VAL A 64 10.69 -12.17 -2.38
CA VAL A 64 11.81 -11.43 -2.94
C VAL A 64 11.89 -10.09 -2.23
N PHE A 65 13.08 -9.68 -1.81
CA PHE A 65 13.32 -8.44 -1.08
C PHE A 65 13.99 -7.38 -1.96
N THR A 66 13.81 -6.10 -1.59
CA THR A 66 14.32 -4.97 -2.38
C THR A 66 15.84 -4.86 -2.38
N GLY A 67 16.53 -5.36 -1.35
CA GLY A 67 17.96 -5.15 -1.15
C GLY A 67 18.32 -3.68 -0.83
N VAL A 68 17.34 -2.84 -0.52
CA VAL A 68 17.53 -1.42 -0.20
C VAL A 68 17.26 -1.22 1.29
N GLU A 69 18.30 -0.78 2.00
CA GLU A 69 18.21 -0.46 3.42
C GLU A 69 17.42 0.85 3.62
N LEU A 70 16.42 0.79 4.49
CA LEU A 70 15.58 1.92 4.87
C LEU A 70 15.62 2.10 6.39
N PRO A 71 15.53 3.35 6.90
CA PRO A 71 15.59 3.60 8.33
C PRO A 71 14.35 3.10 9.07
N LEU A 72 14.55 2.58 10.29
CA LEU A 72 13.49 2.36 11.28
C LEU A 72 12.94 3.71 11.79
N ASN A 73 11.75 3.68 12.36
CA ASN A 73 11.06 4.84 12.96
C ASN A 73 10.88 6.01 11.97
N GLN A 74 10.82 5.70 10.69
CA GLN A 74 10.47 6.62 9.63
C GLN A 74 9.24 6.10 8.89
N THR A 75 8.36 7.00 8.49
CA THR A 75 7.18 6.64 7.70
C THR A 75 7.57 6.40 6.25
N HIS A 76 7.15 5.27 5.72
CA HIS A 76 7.33 4.85 4.33
C HIS A 76 5.98 4.71 3.65
N LEU A 77 5.87 5.16 2.41
CA LEU A 77 4.72 4.90 1.56
C LEU A 77 4.92 3.56 0.85
N ILE A 78 3.96 2.67 1.01
CA ILE A 78 3.92 1.38 0.32
C ILE A 78 2.75 1.37 -0.65
N VAL A 79 3.01 0.94 -1.87
CA VAL A 79 1.96 0.65 -2.85
C VAL A 79 2.13 -0.78 -3.33
N VAL A 80 1.06 -1.55 -3.32
CA VAL A 80 0.99 -2.90 -3.89
C VAL A 80 -0.09 -2.94 -4.96
N CYS A 81 0.18 -3.64 -6.05
CA CYS A 81 -0.78 -3.86 -7.12
C CYS A 81 -0.87 -5.35 -7.44
N TYR A 82 -2.08 -5.87 -7.54
CA TYR A 82 -2.37 -7.12 -8.20
C TYR A 82 -2.90 -6.83 -9.61
N GLU A 83 -2.28 -7.41 -10.62
CA GLU A 83 -2.65 -7.23 -12.02
C GLU A 83 -3.10 -8.57 -12.60
N PHE A 84 -4.37 -8.62 -13.01
CA PHE A 84 -4.98 -9.76 -13.66
C PHE A 84 -4.57 -9.78 -15.13
N LEU A 85 -3.90 -10.84 -15.55
CA LEU A 85 -3.37 -11.00 -16.90
C LEU A 85 -3.92 -12.28 -17.54
N VAL A 86 -3.90 -12.34 -18.86
CA VAL A 86 -4.13 -13.60 -19.55
C VAL A 86 -3.01 -14.59 -19.18
N GLY A 87 -3.35 -15.66 -18.48
CA GLY A 87 -2.39 -16.61 -17.93
C GLY A 87 -1.85 -16.17 -16.55
N ALA A 88 -0.54 -16.25 -16.34
CA ALA A 88 0.04 -15.95 -15.04
C ALA A 88 -0.08 -14.47 -14.67
N ASP A 89 -0.73 -14.19 -13.56
CA ASP A 89 -0.92 -12.86 -12.98
C ASP A 89 0.39 -12.25 -12.46
N SER A 90 0.37 -10.96 -12.15
CA SER A 90 1.52 -10.22 -11.65
C SER A 90 1.18 -9.46 -10.38
N VAL A 91 2.12 -9.45 -9.44
CA VAL A 91 2.07 -8.58 -8.26
C VAL A 91 3.26 -7.62 -8.29
N LYS A 92 3.02 -6.36 -7.99
CA LYS A 92 4.03 -5.31 -8.02
C LYS A 92 4.05 -4.55 -6.69
N LEU A 93 5.24 -4.16 -6.26
CA LEU A 93 5.45 -3.37 -5.04
C LEU A 93 6.25 -2.12 -5.38
N TRP A 94 5.81 -1.00 -4.86
CA TRP A 94 6.55 0.25 -4.84
C TRP A 94 6.82 0.65 -3.40
N VAL A 95 8.04 1.05 -3.12
CA VAL A 95 8.46 1.57 -1.82
C VAL A 95 8.86 3.02 -2.00
N ASN A 96 8.21 3.92 -1.30
CA ASN A 96 8.37 5.37 -1.40
C ASN A 96 8.27 5.90 -2.84
N PRO A 97 7.28 5.47 -3.65
CA PRO A 97 7.14 6.00 -4.99
C PRO A 97 6.75 7.48 -4.96
N THR A 98 7.14 8.20 -5.99
CA THR A 98 6.50 9.50 -6.27
C THR A 98 5.09 9.24 -6.77
N ILE A 99 4.10 9.68 -6.02
CA ILE A 99 2.70 9.61 -6.44
C ILE A 99 2.42 10.79 -7.36
N SER A 100 2.41 10.53 -8.65
CA SER A 100 2.12 11.48 -9.73
C SER A 100 1.28 10.78 -10.79
N GLY A 101 0.74 11.51 -11.76
CA GLY A 101 -0.09 10.93 -12.84
C GLY A 101 0.61 9.87 -13.71
N VAL A 102 1.92 9.70 -13.58
CA VAL A 102 2.68 8.65 -14.28
C VAL A 102 3.15 7.61 -13.26
N GLN A 103 2.66 6.39 -13.41
CA GLN A 103 3.09 5.27 -12.57
C GLN A 103 4.59 4.98 -12.78
N PRO A 104 5.41 5.02 -11.71
CA PRO A 104 6.85 4.73 -11.81
C PRO A 104 7.11 3.23 -11.98
N VAL A 105 8.36 2.89 -12.30
CA VAL A 105 8.83 1.50 -12.29
C VAL A 105 8.67 0.92 -10.88
N PRO A 106 8.11 -0.30 -10.71
CA PRO A 106 8.00 -0.93 -9.40
C PRO A 106 9.35 -1.27 -8.79
N SER A 107 9.44 -1.21 -7.46
CA SER A 107 10.61 -1.68 -6.69
C SER A 107 10.79 -3.19 -6.82
N LEU A 108 9.68 -3.93 -6.86
CA LEU A 108 9.64 -5.38 -7.07
C LEU A 108 8.48 -5.76 -7.99
N THR A 109 8.69 -6.80 -8.78
CA THR A 109 7.64 -7.49 -9.55
C THR A 109 7.73 -8.97 -9.30
N TYR A 110 6.61 -9.61 -9.01
CA TYR A 110 6.50 -11.04 -8.77
C TYR A 110 5.46 -11.63 -9.72
N GLN A 111 5.84 -12.64 -10.49
CA GLN A 111 4.94 -13.38 -11.37
C GLN A 111 4.25 -14.48 -10.55
N VAL A 112 2.94 -14.47 -10.52
CA VAL A 112 2.13 -15.43 -9.78
C VAL A 112 1.91 -16.67 -10.64
N ALA A 113 2.28 -17.85 -10.14
CA ALA A 113 2.17 -19.09 -10.91
C ALA A 113 0.73 -19.57 -11.12
N ALA A 114 -0.23 -19.08 -10.32
CA ALA A 114 -1.64 -19.42 -10.41
C ALA A 114 -2.46 -18.22 -10.90
N ASP A 115 -3.37 -18.49 -11.79
CA ASP A 115 -4.36 -17.52 -12.29
C ASP A 115 -5.45 -17.35 -11.23
N PHE A 116 -5.63 -16.15 -10.70
CA PHE A 116 -6.64 -15.83 -9.70
C PHE A 116 -7.77 -15.03 -10.31
N THR A 117 -8.98 -15.35 -9.91
CA THR A 117 -10.19 -14.79 -10.54
C THR A 117 -10.73 -13.55 -9.84
N VAL A 118 -10.28 -13.24 -8.61
CA VAL A 118 -10.80 -12.12 -7.84
C VAL A 118 -9.80 -11.65 -6.76
N CYS A 119 -9.74 -10.33 -6.54
CA CYS A 119 -9.16 -9.70 -5.37
C CYS A 119 -10.20 -8.77 -4.76
N ASP A 120 -10.64 -9.04 -3.53
CA ASP A 120 -11.81 -8.42 -2.91
C ASP A 120 -11.57 -7.90 -1.48
N ALA A 121 -10.35 -8.03 -0.97
CA ALA A 121 -10.01 -7.54 0.35
C ALA A 121 -8.53 -7.16 0.48
N PHE A 122 -8.23 -6.37 1.50
CA PHE A 122 -6.89 -6.11 2.03
C PHE A 122 -6.83 -6.62 3.46
N ALA A 123 -5.73 -7.26 3.84
CA ALA A 123 -5.56 -7.86 5.16
C ALA A 123 -4.28 -7.39 5.83
N LEU A 124 -4.36 -7.12 7.13
CA LEU A 124 -3.21 -7.01 8.03
C LEU A 124 -3.07 -8.30 8.83
N ARG A 125 -1.85 -8.69 9.12
CA ARG A 125 -1.57 -9.95 9.81
C ARG A 125 -0.52 -9.77 10.88
N GLN A 126 -0.81 -10.36 12.05
CA GLN A 126 0.14 -10.61 13.12
C GLN A 126 0.42 -12.12 13.21
N ALA A 127 1.68 -12.51 13.23
CA ALA A 127 2.10 -13.90 13.35
C ALA A 127 3.23 -14.07 14.37
N SER A 128 3.21 -15.21 15.05
CA SER A 128 4.29 -15.63 15.93
C SER A 128 4.59 -17.12 15.71
N SER A 129 5.82 -17.51 15.92
CA SER A 129 6.24 -18.92 15.91
C SER A 129 7.14 -19.19 17.11
N GLY A 130 6.77 -20.16 17.93
CA GLY A 130 7.51 -20.46 19.16
C GLY A 130 7.59 -19.30 20.16
N GLY A 131 6.59 -18.40 20.15
CA GLY A 131 6.57 -17.20 21.00
C GLY A 131 7.39 -16.02 20.47
N VAL A 132 8.03 -16.14 19.30
CA VAL A 132 8.78 -15.07 18.66
C VAL A 132 7.91 -14.39 17.62
N ALA A 133 7.82 -13.06 17.66
CA ALA A 133 7.12 -12.27 16.64
C ALA A 133 7.79 -12.43 15.28
N GLN A 134 7.01 -12.73 14.26
CA GLN A 134 7.46 -12.85 12.87
C GLN A 134 7.02 -11.68 11.99
N ASN A 135 6.24 -10.77 12.55
CA ASN A 135 5.81 -9.53 11.92
C ASN A 135 6.51 -8.35 12.59
N PRO A 136 6.59 -7.22 11.89
CA PRO A 136 7.14 -6.00 12.46
C PRO A 136 6.24 -5.49 13.60
N ASP A 137 6.84 -4.71 14.51
CA ASP A 137 6.13 -3.71 15.27
C ASP A 137 5.99 -2.47 14.40
N ALA A 138 4.75 -2.10 14.06
CA ALA A 138 4.49 -1.10 13.04
C ALA A 138 3.20 -0.33 13.28
N GLU A 139 3.22 0.94 12.92
CA GLU A 139 2.05 1.79 12.78
C GLU A 139 1.66 1.87 11.29
N ILE A 140 0.38 1.71 11.00
CA ILE A 140 -0.15 1.76 9.63
C ILE A 140 -1.28 2.77 9.58
N ASP A 141 -1.27 3.65 8.57
CA ASP A 141 -2.26 4.69 8.36
C ASP A 141 -2.51 4.93 6.86
N GLY A 142 -3.55 5.70 6.55
CA GLY A 142 -3.81 6.21 5.20
C GLY A 142 -4.06 5.12 4.15
N LEU A 143 -4.75 4.02 4.50
CA LEU A 143 -5.08 2.97 3.54
C LEU A 143 -6.03 3.47 2.45
N ILE A 144 -5.59 3.41 1.22
CA ILE A 144 -6.39 3.70 0.02
C ILE A 144 -6.42 2.45 -0.86
N ILE A 145 -7.59 2.09 -1.36
CA ILE A 145 -7.80 1.00 -2.31
C ILE A 145 -8.38 1.58 -3.59
N GLY A 146 -7.79 1.24 -4.73
CA GLY A 146 -8.23 1.71 -6.04
C GLY A 146 -8.03 0.67 -7.15
N ASN A 147 -8.46 0.97 -8.35
CA ASN A 147 -8.25 0.16 -9.54
C ASN A 147 -7.36 0.85 -10.59
N LEU A 148 -7.04 2.11 -10.37
CA LEU A 148 -6.11 2.91 -11.14
C LEU A 148 -4.99 3.43 -10.24
N TRP A 149 -3.83 3.72 -10.83
CA TRP A 149 -2.73 4.40 -10.14
C TRP A 149 -3.16 5.78 -9.60
N ASP A 150 -3.96 6.49 -10.39
CA ASP A 150 -4.43 7.83 -10.05
C ASP A 150 -5.41 7.84 -8.86
N ASP A 151 -6.06 6.71 -8.55
CA ASP A 151 -6.91 6.57 -7.35
C ASP A 151 -6.10 6.72 -6.05
N LEU A 152 -4.77 6.51 -6.11
CA LEU A 152 -3.86 6.59 -4.96
C LEU A 152 -3.33 8.01 -4.73
N ILE A 153 -3.61 8.94 -5.64
CA ILE A 153 -3.17 10.33 -5.52
C ILE A 153 -4.11 11.02 -4.53
N PRO A 154 -3.62 11.45 -3.34
CA PRO A 154 -4.45 12.20 -2.43
C PRO A 154 -4.84 13.53 -3.07
N VAL A 155 -6.04 14.01 -2.73
CA VAL A 155 -6.47 15.36 -3.11
C VAL A 155 -5.52 16.37 -2.47
N GLU A 156 -4.67 17.01 -3.25
CA GLU A 156 -3.72 17.99 -2.75
C GLU A 156 -4.38 19.36 -2.65
N LEU A 157 -4.51 19.85 -1.44
CA LEU A 157 -5.04 21.20 -1.16
C LEU A 157 -3.97 22.25 -1.49
N THR A 158 -4.17 23.01 -2.55
CA THR A 158 -3.24 24.06 -2.99
C THR A 158 -3.48 25.39 -2.29
N SER A 159 -4.70 25.63 -1.86
CA SER A 159 -5.04 26.83 -1.08
C SER A 159 -6.23 26.57 -0.18
N PHE A 160 -6.23 27.17 1.01
CA PHE A 160 -7.37 27.27 1.90
C PHE A 160 -7.39 28.67 2.51
N ALA A 161 -8.47 29.40 2.36
CA ALA A 161 -8.64 30.72 2.90
C ALA A 161 -10.01 30.88 3.56
N ALA A 162 -10.02 31.57 4.69
CA ALA A 162 -11.23 31.97 5.38
C ALA A 162 -11.33 33.50 5.42
N SER A 163 -12.49 34.06 5.11
CA SER A 163 -12.76 35.50 5.20
C SER A 163 -14.07 35.75 5.92
N VAL A 164 -14.07 36.73 6.85
CA VAL A 164 -15.24 37.12 7.60
C VAL A 164 -16.06 38.14 6.80
N ASN A 165 -17.35 37.89 6.64
CA ASN A 165 -18.28 38.83 6.02
C ASN A 165 -19.51 39.01 6.94
N GLY A 166 -19.48 40.06 7.76
CA GLY A 166 -20.49 40.29 8.76
C GLY A 166 -20.53 39.20 9.82
N THR A 167 -21.64 38.47 9.89
CA THR A 167 -21.84 37.32 10.80
C THR A 167 -21.49 35.96 10.17
N SER A 168 -21.04 35.97 8.91
CA SER A 168 -20.73 34.75 8.13
C SER A 168 -19.23 34.63 7.89
N VAL A 169 -18.75 33.40 7.73
CA VAL A 169 -17.38 33.07 7.32
C VAL A 169 -17.45 32.41 5.96
N ASN A 170 -16.80 33.01 4.98
CA ASN A 170 -16.62 32.42 3.66
C ASN A 170 -15.34 31.58 3.67
N LEU A 171 -15.44 30.32 3.29
CA LEU A 171 -14.31 29.44 3.08
C LEU A 171 -14.11 29.25 1.59
N ASN A 172 -12.87 29.43 1.14
CA ASN A 172 -12.45 29.15 -0.22
C ASN A 172 -11.25 28.24 -0.21
N TRP A 173 -11.28 27.22 -1.04
CA TRP A 173 -10.14 26.32 -1.22
C TRP A 173 -9.96 25.96 -2.70
N SER A 174 -8.79 25.52 -3.03
CA SER A 174 -8.43 25.02 -4.34
C SER A 174 -7.58 23.76 -4.18
N THR A 175 -7.79 22.81 -5.03
CA THR A 175 -7.06 21.54 -5.08
C THR A 175 -6.26 21.44 -6.38
N ALA A 176 -5.13 20.75 -6.36
CA ALA A 176 -4.33 20.48 -7.55
C ALA A 176 -4.98 19.40 -8.43
N THR A 177 -5.60 18.42 -7.79
CA THR A 177 -6.27 17.29 -8.44
C THR A 177 -7.50 16.89 -7.63
N GLU A 178 -8.57 16.49 -8.28
CA GLU A 178 -9.79 15.96 -7.68
C GLU A 178 -10.24 14.68 -8.40
N LEU A 179 -9.35 13.71 -8.51
CA LEU A 179 -9.74 12.40 -9.02
C LEU A 179 -10.42 11.59 -7.90
N ASN A 180 -11.62 11.07 -8.20
CA ASN A 180 -12.42 10.22 -7.29
C ASN A 180 -12.75 10.86 -5.92
N ASN A 181 -12.74 12.20 -5.85
CA ASN A 181 -13.15 12.91 -4.63
C ASN A 181 -14.67 12.89 -4.51
N SER A 182 -15.20 12.30 -3.43
CA SER A 182 -16.63 12.26 -3.12
C SER A 182 -17.15 13.54 -2.44
N GLY A 183 -16.26 14.47 -2.08
CA GLY A 183 -16.60 15.73 -1.41
C GLY A 183 -15.59 16.13 -0.34
N PHE A 184 -15.87 17.27 0.30
CA PHE A 184 -15.09 17.81 1.42
C PHE A 184 -15.97 17.92 2.64
N GLU A 185 -15.45 17.52 3.78
CA GLU A 185 -16.08 17.77 5.08
C GLU A 185 -15.41 18.97 5.75
N ILE A 186 -16.23 19.88 6.31
CA ILE A 186 -15.76 21.04 7.04
C ILE A 186 -16.00 20.80 8.52
N GLU A 187 -14.91 20.63 9.27
CA GLU A 187 -14.93 20.49 10.73
C GLU A 187 -14.54 21.80 11.41
N ARG A 188 -15.24 22.13 12.52
CA ARG A 188 -14.90 23.23 13.41
C ARG A 188 -14.46 22.65 14.76
N LYS A 189 -13.25 22.92 15.16
CA LYS A 189 -12.75 22.67 16.52
C LYS A 189 -12.91 23.90 17.40
#